data_a64de43d5c227cf561feea131c9aa4d3
#
_entry.id   a64de43d5c227cf561feea131c9aa4d3
#
_cell.length_a   1.000
_cell.length_b   1.000
_cell.length_c   1.000
_cell.angle_alpha   90.00
_cell.angle_beta   90.00
_cell.angle_gamma   90.00
#
_symmetry.space_group_name_H-M   'P 1'
#
loop_
_entity.id
_entity.type
_entity.pdbx_description
1 polymer ?
#
loop_
_entity_poly.entity_id
_entity_poly.type
_entity_poly.pdbx_seq_one_letter_code
_entity_poly.pdbx_strand_id
1 'polypeptide(L)'
;MVDGEPAAAASGVFSLGGNVAVTRLGYGAMRLTGRGIWGEPADRDAAIRVLRRAAELGVDFFDTADSYGPQVSETLIREALHPYEAVTVATKGGLVRAGPDQWGTVGRPEYLRQCVEMSLRRLGLETIDLYQLHRIDPQIPAADQVGELSDLRKEGKIRHIGLSGVSVPEIREARLTAPIASVQNLYNLFDRGSEEVLDYCEREGLGFIPYCPVATGRLASPFGPLSQLARQAGATGVQLALAWTLRRSPVMLPIPGTSSVAHLEENVAAASVELTDEQFRALSGLVQPRPR
;
A
#
# COMPACT_ATOMS: atom_id res chain seq x y z
N MET A 1 -30.84 -14.71 -1.24
CA MET A 1 -29.44 -14.27 -1.25
C MET A 1 -29.18 -13.74 0.14
N VAL A 2 -28.35 -14.42 0.91
CA VAL A 2 -27.95 -13.98 2.26
C VAL A 2 -26.99 -12.83 2.02
N ASP A 3 -27.27 -11.65 2.59
CA ASP A 3 -26.38 -10.50 2.58
C ASP A 3 -25.11 -10.90 3.33
N GLY A 4 -24.13 -11.43 2.59
CA GLY A 4 -22.82 -11.80 3.11
C GLY A 4 -22.00 -10.54 3.31
N GLU A 5 -21.31 -10.47 4.45
CA GLU A 5 -20.31 -9.44 4.74
C GLU A 5 -19.31 -9.31 3.57
N PRO A 6 -18.89 -8.10 3.15
CA PRO A 6 -17.98 -7.93 2.04
C PRO A 6 -16.69 -8.73 2.24
N ALA A 7 -16.20 -9.37 1.17
CA ALA A 7 -15.10 -10.35 1.25
C ALA A 7 -13.81 -9.77 1.87
N ALA A 8 -13.50 -8.50 1.65
CA ALA A 8 -12.34 -7.83 2.24
C ALA A 8 -12.47 -7.62 3.76
N ALA A 9 -13.70 -7.55 4.30
CA ALA A 9 -13.96 -7.32 5.73
C ALA A 9 -13.37 -8.42 6.63
N ALA A 10 -13.27 -9.66 6.12
CA ALA A 10 -12.62 -10.77 6.82
C ALA A 10 -11.14 -10.49 7.19
N SER A 11 -10.47 -9.52 6.54
CA SER A 11 -9.12 -9.11 6.91
C SER A 11 -9.05 -8.35 8.25
N GLY A 12 -10.19 -7.91 8.78
CA GLY A 12 -10.29 -7.03 9.95
C GLY A 12 -10.07 -5.57 9.60
N VAL A 13 -10.17 -4.71 10.61
CA VAL A 13 -10.09 -3.24 10.48
C VAL A 13 -8.88 -2.71 11.22
N PHE A 14 -8.23 -1.68 10.66
CA PHE A 14 -7.19 -0.89 11.31
C PHE A 14 -7.60 0.59 11.33
N SER A 15 -7.28 1.28 12.43
CA SER A 15 -7.55 2.71 12.57
C SER A 15 -6.30 3.54 12.26
N LEU A 16 -6.17 4.01 11.04
CA LEU A 16 -5.09 4.90 10.62
C LEU A 16 -5.14 6.22 11.42
N GLY A 17 -4.02 6.56 12.06
CA GLY A 17 -3.92 7.76 12.88
C GLY A 17 -4.95 7.82 14.02
N GLY A 18 -5.61 6.70 14.34
CA GLY A 18 -6.59 6.57 15.41
C GLY A 18 -8.02 6.98 15.05
N ASN A 19 -8.29 7.48 13.84
CA ASN A 19 -9.61 8.02 13.47
C ASN A 19 -10.07 7.75 12.03
N VAL A 20 -9.26 7.10 11.19
CA VAL A 20 -9.67 6.66 9.86
C VAL A 20 -9.66 5.13 9.83
N ALA A 21 -10.86 4.54 9.92
CA ALA A 21 -11.01 3.10 9.88
C ALA A 21 -10.88 2.59 8.44
N VAL A 22 -10.03 1.58 8.23
CA VAL A 22 -9.82 0.94 6.92
C VAL A 22 -9.78 -0.58 7.06
N THR A 23 -10.27 -1.31 6.06
CA THR A 23 -10.01 -2.75 5.93
C THR A 23 -8.51 -3.00 5.81
N ARG A 24 -8.01 -4.03 6.49
CA ARG A 24 -6.57 -4.29 6.48
C ARG A 24 -6.04 -4.72 5.13
N LEU A 25 -6.85 -5.40 4.33
CA LEU A 25 -6.52 -5.75 2.96
C LEU A 25 -6.95 -4.62 2.02
N GLY A 26 -5.99 -3.82 1.58
CA GLY A 26 -6.17 -2.72 0.65
C GLY A 26 -5.86 -3.09 -0.80
N TYR A 27 -5.82 -2.08 -1.67
CA TYR A 27 -5.47 -2.21 -3.08
C TYR A 27 -4.37 -1.23 -3.48
N GLY A 28 -3.31 -1.72 -4.14
CA GLY A 28 -2.21 -0.92 -4.67
C GLY A 28 -2.38 -0.63 -6.16
N ALA A 29 -2.50 0.66 -6.53
CA ALA A 29 -2.85 1.09 -7.88
C ALA A 29 -1.64 1.24 -8.84
N MET A 30 -0.41 0.98 -8.39
CA MET A 30 0.80 1.16 -9.19
C MET A 30 0.76 0.36 -10.52
N ARG A 31 0.17 -0.84 -10.51
CA ARG A 31 0.09 -1.74 -11.68
C ARG A 31 -1.00 -1.36 -12.69
N LEU A 32 -1.81 -0.35 -12.42
CA LEU A 32 -2.82 0.14 -13.35
C LEU A 32 -2.24 1.00 -14.48
N THR A 33 -0.99 1.43 -14.38
CA THR A 33 -0.34 2.28 -15.36
C THR A 33 0.40 1.46 -16.42
N GLY A 34 0.88 2.13 -17.47
CA GLY A 34 1.61 1.49 -18.55
C GLY A 34 2.94 0.87 -18.11
N ARG A 35 3.63 0.24 -19.06
CA ARG A 35 4.91 -0.42 -18.81
C ARG A 35 5.94 0.54 -18.20
N GLY A 36 6.71 0.07 -17.21
CA GLY A 36 7.67 0.89 -16.47
C GLY A 36 7.01 1.91 -15.56
N ILE A 37 5.73 1.68 -15.20
CA ILE A 37 4.90 2.59 -14.38
C ILE A 37 4.88 3.98 -15.04
N TRP A 38 4.63 3.98 -16.36
CA TRP A 38 4.71 5.16 -17.21
C TRP A 38 3.57 5.19 -18.24
N GLY A 39 2.88 6.33 -18.31
CA GLY A 39 1.77 6.55 -19.25
C GLY A 39 0.50 5.78 -18.91
N GLU A 40 -0.44 5.84 -19.81
CA GLU A 40 -1.75 5.20 -19.71
C GLU A 40 -1.65 3.66 -19.77
N PRO A 41 -2.59 2.94 -19.13
CA PRO A 41 -2.72 1.50 -19.33
C PRO A 41 -3.08 1.16 -20.77
N ALA A 42 -2.76 -0.05 -21.20
CA ALA A 42 -3.17 -0.55 -22.51
C ALA A 42 -4.70 -0.67 -22.67
N ASP A 43 -5.40 -0.95 -21.57
CA ASP A 43 -6.87 -1.00 -21.49
C ASP A 43 -7.31 -0.17 -20.26
N ARG A 44 -7.74 1.06 -20.52
CA ARG A 44 -8.21 1.99 -19.50
C ARG A 44 -9.51 1.51 -18.84
N ASP A 45 -10.43 0.96 -19.63
CA ASP A 45 -11.71 0.45 -19.11
C ASP A 45 -11.48 -0.76 -18.19
N ALA A 46 -10.52 -1.62 -18.50
CA ALA A 46 -10.15 -2.72 -17.62
C ALA A 46 -9.60 -2.20 -16.29
N ALA A 47 -8.77 -1.15 -16.30
CA ALA A 47 -8.28 -0.53 -15.06
C ALA A 47 -9.40 0.04 -14.20
N ILE A 48 -10.38 0.73 -14.81
CA ILE A 48 -11.57 1.23 -14.13
C ILE A 48 -12.43 0.09 -13.55
N ARG A 49 -12.63 -0.99 -14.32
CA ARG A 49 -13.39 -2.17 -13.84
C ARG A 49 -12.73 -2.81 -12.62
N VAL A 50 -11.40 -2.92 -12.60
CA VAL A 50 -10.66 -3.48 -11.45
C VAL A 50 -10.85 -2.62 -10.21
N LEU A 51 -10.76 -1.29 -10.31
CA LEU A 51 -10.96 -0.37 -9.19
C LEU A 51 -12.38 -0.46 -8.62
N ARG A 52 -13.40 -0.43 -9.49
CA ARG A 52 -14.80 -0.57 -9.08
C ARG A 52 -15.05 -1.92 -8.43
N ARG A 53 -14.54 -2.98 -9.03
CA ARG A 53 -14.68 -4.33 -8.48
C ARG A 53 -14.03 -4.48 -7.10
N ALA A 54 -12.88 -3.82 -6.87
CA ALA A 54 -12.24 -3.80 -5.54
C ALA A 54 -13.16 -3.18 -4.49
N ALA A 55 -13.77 -2.03 -4.77
CA ALA A 55 -14.73 -1.39 -3.88
C ALA A 55 -15.99 -2.27 -3.65
N GLU A 56 -16.53 -2.93 -4.69
CA GLU A 56 -17.65 -3.88 -4.57
C GLU A 56 -17.34 -5.08 -3.67
N LEU A 57 -16.07 -5.50 -3.63
CA LEU A 57 -15.59 -6.58 -2.75
C LEU A 57 -15.30 -6.10 -1.31
N GLY A 58 -15.53 -4.82 -1.02
CA GLY A 58 -15.36 -4.21 0.30
C GLY A 58 -13.93 -3.74 0.58
N VAL A 59 -13.08 -3.61 -0.43
CA VAL A 59 -11.80 -2.91 -0.27
C VAL A 59 -12.11 -1.41 -0.16
N ASP A 60 -11.73 -0.80 0.96
CA ASP A 60 -11.95 0.61 1.25
C ASP A 60 -10.66 1.41 1.39
N PHE A 61 -9.49 0.77 1.26
CA PHE A 61 -8.17 1.39 1.32
C PHE A 61 -7.43 1.25 -0.01
N PHE A 62 -7.27 2.37 -0.74
CA PHE A 62 -6.62 2.44 -2.05
C PHE A 62 -5.33 3.25 -1.96
N ASP A 63 -4.20 2.62 -2.28
CA ASP A 63 -2.88 3.24 -2.27
C ASP A 63 -2.42 3.58 -3.70
N THR A 64 -2.07 4.83 -3.93
CA THR A 64 -1.56 5.36 -5.18
C THR A 64 -0.36 6.29 -4.96
N ALA A 65 0.09 7.01 -5.99
CA ALA A 65 1.06 8.10 -5.94
C ALA A 65 0.93 9.02 -7.17
N ASP A 66 1.35 10.27 -7.02
CA ASP A 66 1.46 11.25 -8.11
C ASP A 66 2.41 10.79 -9.22
N SER A 67 3.45 10.06 -8.84
CA SER A 67 4.51 9.54 -9.73
C SER A 67 4.12 8.28 -10.50
N TYR A 68 2.92 7.70 -10.27
CA TYR A 68 2.45 6.55 -11.01
C TYR A 68 1.77 6.96 -12.32
N GLY A 69 2.47 6.72 -13.43
CA GLY A 69 2.04 7.01 -14.77
C GLY A 69 2.59 8.26 -15.46
N PRO A 70 3.31 9.25 -14.89
CA PRO A 70 2.92 10.06 -13.74
C PRO A 70 1.48 10.59 -13.83
N GLN A 71 0.83 10.75 -12.69
CA GLN A 71 -0.51 11.32 -12.53
C GLN A 71 -1.68 10.45 -13.05
N VAL A 72 -1.40 9.43 -13.86
CA VAL A 72 -2.41 8.55 -14.48
C VAL A 72 -3.18 7.78 -13.41
N SER A 73 -2.49 7.20 -12.42
CA SER A 73 -3.12 6.37 -11.40
C SER A 73 -4.13 7.14 -10.54
N GLU A 74 -3.81 8.36 -10.12
CA GLU A 74 -4.75 9.22 -9.37
C GLU A 74 -5.96 9.60 -10.21
N THR A 75 -5.77 9.85 -11.52
CA THR A 75 -6.89 10.15 -12.44
C THR A 75 -7.82 8.94 -12.62
N LEU A 76 -7.25 7.74 -12.74
CA LEU A 76 -8.03 6.49 -12.83
C LEU A 76 -8.86 6.24 -11.56
N ILE A 77 -8.26 6.47 -10.38
CA ILE A 77 -8.94 6.35 -9.09
C ILE A 77 -10.11 7.32 -9.02
N ARG A 78 -9.91 8.59 -9.41
CA ARG A 78 -11.00 9.58 -9.44
C ARG A 78 -12.14 9.12 -10.36
N GLU A 79 -11.83 8.71 -11.57
CA GLU A 79 -12.84 8.29 -12.56
C GLU A 79 -13.63 7.07 -12.09
N ALA A 80 -12.96 6.15 -11.41
CA ALA A 80 -13.59 4.92 -10.95
C ALA A 80 -14.42 5.09 -9.68
N LEU A 81 -13.93 5.89 -8.69
CA LEU A 81 -14.37 5.81 -7.30
C LEU A 81 -14.92 7.12 -6.73
N HIS A 82 -14.73 8.30 -7.40
CA HIS A 82 -15.33 9.54 -6.91
C HIS A 82 -16.86 9.41 -6.90
N PRO A 83 -17.56 9.85 -5.83
CA PRO A 83 -17.16 10.76 -4.73
C PRO A 83 -16.56 10.08 -3.47
N TYR A 84 -16.09 8.84 -3.52
CA TYR A 84 -15.40 8.13 -2.43
C TYR A 84 -16.25 7.86 -1.17
N GLU A 85 -17.53 7.54 -1.33
CA GLU A 85 -18.50 7.40 -0.22
C GLU A 85 -18.08 6.45 0.91
N ALA A 86 -17.28 5.42 0.60
CA ALA A 86 -16.78 4.46 1.59
C ALA A 86 -15.31 4.07 1.29
N VAL A 87 -14.54 4.99 0.72
CA VAL A 87 -13.19 4.70 0.24
C VAL A 87 -12.21 5.73 0.80
N THR A 88 -11.14 5.24 1.39
CA THR A 88 -9.97 6.00 1.83
C THR A 88 -8.89 5.93 0.76
N VAL A 89 -8.44 7.07 0.28
CA VAL A 89 -7.35 7.17 -0.69
C VAL A 89 -6.07 7.62 -0.01
N ALA A 90 -5.03 6.78 -0.10
CA ALA A 90 -3.67 7.13 0.25
C ALA A 90 -2.89 7.46 -1.02
N THR A 91 -2.22 8.62 -1.05
CA THR A 91 -1.30 8.97 -2.14
C THR A 91 0.04 9.43 -1.62
N LYS A 92 0.99 9.66 -2.52
CA LYS A 92 2.38 9.96 -2.18
C LYS A 92 2.91 11.07 -3.10
N GLY A 93 3.88 11.83 -2.60
CA GLY A 93 4.68 12.76 -3.40
C GLY A 93 6.14 12.78 -2.95
N GLY A 94 6.95 13.53 -3.69
CA GLY A 94 8.39 13.62 -3.44
C GLY A 94 9.25 12.74 -4.37
N LEU A 95 8.64 12.10 -5.37
CA LEU A 95 9.37 11.48 -6.48
C LEU A 95 9.05 12.15 -7.80
N VAL A 96 10.07 12.31 -8.64
CA VAL A 96 9.97 12.72 -10.03
C VAL A 96 10.26 11.58 -10.96
N ARG A 97 9.74 11.66 -12.18
CA ARG A 97 9.89 10.64 -13.22
C ARG A 97 10.49 11.25 -14.46
N ALA A 98 11.64 10.74 -14.91
CA ALA A 98 12.29 11.17 -16.15
C ALA A 98 11.93 10.25 -17.36
N GLY A 99 11.31 9.10 -17.09
CA GLY A 99 10.90 8.12 -18.10
C GLY A 99 10.45 6.80 -17.46
N PRO A 100 10.13 5.76 -18.25
CA PRO A 100 9.80 4.44 -17.77
C PRO A 100 10.89 3.90 -16.83
N ASP A 101 10.49 3.42 -15.63
CA ASP A 101 11.39 2.89 -14.58
C ASP A 101 12.51 3.85 -14.12
N GLN A 102 12.44 5.14 -14.47
CA GLN A 102 13.39 6.16 -14.04
C GLN A 102 12.76 6.99 -12.92
N TRP A 103 13.38 6.97 -11.74
CA TRP A 103 12.90 7.60 -10.54
C TRP A 103 13.94 8.54 -9.96
N GLY A 104 13.52 9.72 -9.53
CA GLY A 104 14.35 10.69 -8.83
C GLY A 104 13.64 11.18 -7.57
N THR A 105 14.39 11.49 -6.51
CA THR A 105 13.85 12.02 -5.26
C THR A 105 13.97 13.54 -5.23
N VAL A 106 12.90 14.24 -4.82
CA VAL A 106 12.86 15.69 -4.64
C VAL A 106 12.05 16.01 -3.39
N GLY A 107 12.76 16.35 -2.31
CA GLY A 107 12.18 16.64 -0.99
C GLY A 107 12.05 18.13 -0.66
N ARG A 108 12.19 19.05 -1.63
CA ARG A 108 12.04 20.48 -1.37
C ARG A 108 10.63 20.81 -0.88
N PRO A 109 10.48 21.58 0.22
CA PRO A 109 9.16 21.91 0.80
C PRO A 109 8.18 22.46 -0.23
N GLU A 110 8.60 23.44 -1.05
CA GLU A 110 7.76 24.04 -2.09
C GLU A 110 7.32 23.04 -3.17
N TYR A 111 8.14 22.04 -3.47
CA TYR A 111 7.77 20.96 -4.38
C TYR A 111 6.77 19.97 -3.74
N LEU A 112 6.99 19.60 -2.48
CA LEU A 112 6.06 18.74 -1.74
C LEU A 112 4.68 19.39 -1.61
N ARG A 113 4.62 20.70 -1.33
CA ARG A 113 3.38 21.49 -1.34
C ARG A 113 2.68 21.38 -2.68
N GLN A 114 3.41 21.62 -3.77
CA GLN A 114 2.85 21.50 -5.12
C GLN A 114 2.32 20.08 -5.39
N CYS A 115 3.04 19.04 -4.98
CA CYS A 115 2.59 17.66 -5.14
C CYS A 115 1.23 17.44 -4.44
N VAL A 116 1.06 17.89 -3.19
CA VAL A 116 -0.21 17.78 -2.46
C VAL A 116 -1.33 18.53 -3.17
N GLU A 117 -1.11 19.79 -3.53
CA GLU A 117 -2.11 20.63 -4.24
C GLU A 117 -2.57 19.99 -5.55
N MET A 118 -1.63 19.44 -6.30
CA MET A 118 -1.95 18.79 -7.58
C MET A 118 -2.63 17.43 -7.39
N SER A 119 -2.30 16.67 -6.33
CA SER A 119 -3.00 15.43 -5.98
C SER A 119 -4.44 15.69 -5.54
N LEU A 120 -4.68 16.71 -4.71
CA LEU A 120 -6.04 17.15 -4.33
C LEU A 120 -6.90 17.44 -5.57
N ARG A 121 -6.35 18.20 -6.53
CA ARG A 121 -7.06 18.54 -7.77
C ARG A 121 -7.33 17.31 -8.64
N ARG A 122 -6.34 16.42 -8.81
CA ARG A 122 -6.50 15.21 -9.64
C ARG A 122 -7.51 14.24 -9.03
N LEU A 123 -7.43 14.03 -7.73
CA LEU A 123 -8.36 13.17 -7.00
C LEU A 123 -9.75 13.81 -6.81
N GLY A 124 -9.87 15.13 -6.89
CA GLY A 124 -11.11 15.85 -6.63
C GLY A 124 -11.46 15.87 -5.14
N LEU A 125 -10.46 15.92 -4.27
CA LEU A 125 -10.59 15.94 -2.82
C LEU A 125 -10.24 17.33 -2.27
N GLU A 126 -10.88 17.71 -1.17
CA GLU A 126 -10.48 18.89 -0.36
C GLU A 126 -9.43 18.51 0.68
N THR A 127 -9.47 17.26 1.17
CA THR A 127 -8.53 16.70 2.14
C THR A 127 -8.14 15.28 1.72
N ILE A 128 -6.85 14.96 1.70
CA ILE A 128 -6.34 13.60 1.50
C ILE A 128 -6.21 12.92 2.86
N ASP A 129 -6.80 11.74 3.05
CA ASP A 129 -6.80 11.06 4.34
C ASP A 129 -5.41 10.58 4.77
N LEU A 130 -4.61 10.03 3.85
CA LEU A 130 -3.22 9.64 4.10
C LEU A 130 -2.32 10.14 2.98
N TYR A 131 -1.41 11.06 3.30
CA TYR A 131 -0.37 11.51 2.38
C TYR A 131 1.00 11.03 2.82
N GLN A 132 1.72 10.36 1.93
CA GLN A 132 2.99 9.73 2.26
C GLN A 132 4.16 10.46 1.60
N LEU A 133 5.21 10.76 2.37
CA LEU A 133 6.50 11.11 1.79
C LEU A 133 7.08 9.86 1.10
N HIS A 134 7.11 9.87 -0.23
CA HIS A 134 7.43 8.69 -1.03
C HIS A 134 8.84 8.17 -0.79
N ARG A 135 9.80 9.11 -0.59
CA ARG A 135 11.17 8.86 -0.11
C ARG A 135 11.66 10.12 0.60
N ILE A 136 12.47 9.95 1.63
CA ILE A 136 13.23 11.06 2.20
C ILE A 136 14.34 11.41 1.21
N ASP A 137 14.41 12.68 0.81
CA ASP A 137 15.49 13.20 -0.02
C ASP A 137 16.72 13.46 0.85
N PRO A 138 17.84 12.76 0.62
CA PRO A 138 19.02 12.93 1.45
C PRO A 138 19.73 14.29 1.28
N GLN A 139 19.31 15.09 0.27
CA GLN A 139 19.87 16.42 0.03
C GLN A 139 19.14 17.53 0.81
N ILE A 140 17.99 17.23 1.38
CA ILE A 140 17.16 18.16 2.14
C ILE A 140 16.99 17.62 3.56
N PRO A 141 17.12 18.43 4.61
CA PRO A 141 16.87 17.98 5.97
C PRO A 141 15.49 17.29 6.11
N ALA A 142 15.45 16.13 6.75
CA ALA A 142 14.22 15.40 6.94
C ALA A 142 13.15 16.23 7.69
N ALA A 143 13.59 17.06 8.63
CA ALA A 143 12.73 17.96 9.38
C ALA A 143 12.02 18.98 8.49
N ASP A 144 12.67 19.50 7.44
CA ASP A 144 12.05 20.45 6.50
C ASP A 144 10.98 19.76 5.64
N GLN A 145 11.26 18.53 5.17
CA GLN A 145 10.32 17.73 4.37
C GLN A 145 9.08 17.36 5.17
N VAL A 146 9.27 16.87 6.39
CA VAL A 146 8.17 16.48 7.29
C VAL A 146 7.47 17.72 7.84
N GLY A 147 8.20 18.82 8.04
CA GLY A 147 7.68 20.12 8.45
C GLY A 147 6.65 20.65 7.47
N GLU A 148 6.94 20.61 6.16
CA GLU A 148 6.00 21.01 5.12
C GLU A 148 4.72 20.18 5.15
N LEU A 149 4.84 18.85 5.28
CA LEU A 149 3.67 17.98 5.42
C LEU A 149 2.88 18.28 6.72
N SER A 150 3.57 18.63 7.79
CA SER A 150 2.93 19.08 9.05
C SER A 150 2.13 20.35 8.85
N ASP A 151 2.63 21.31 8.09
CA ASP A 151 1.94 22.57 7.80
C ASP A 151 0.72 22.33 6.89
N LEU A 152 0.86 21.52 5.84
CA LEU A 152 -0.26 21.09 5.00
C LEU A 152 -1.36 20.34 5.80
N ARG A 153 -0.96 19.59 6.83
CA ARG A 153 -1.90 18.96 7.77
C ARG A 153 -2.64 19.99 8.62
N LYS A 154 -1.96 21.01 9.14
CA LYS A 154 -2.58 22.14 9.88
C LYS A 154 -3.54 22.93 9.00
N GLU A 155 -3.22 23.09 7.71
CA GLU A 155 -4.07 23.70 6.71
C GLU A 155 -5.31 22.86 6.34
N GLY A 156 -5.39 21.61 6.80
CA GLY A 156 -6.49 20.69 6.50
C GLY A 156 -6.41 20.01 5.12
N LYS A 157 -5.32 20.17 4.39
CA LYS A 157 -5.12 19.58 3.05
C LYS A 157 -4.81 18.10 3.09
N ILE A 158 -4.16 17.65 4.16
CA ILE A 158 -3.92 16.23 4.44
C ILE A 158 -4.33 15.92 5.88
N ARG A 159 -4.88 14.75 6.13
CA ARG A 159 -5.30 14.34 7.48
C ARG A 159 -4.18 13.67 8.25
N HIS A 160 -3.53 12.71 7.63
CA HIS A 160 -2.45 11.93 8.21
C HIS A 160 -1.21 11.91 7.32
N ILE A 161 -0.05 11.82 7.97
CA ILE A 161 1.26 11.73 7.32
C ILE A 161 1.76 10.30 7.41
N GLY A 162 2.22 9.74 6.30
CA GLY A 162 2.94 8.49 6.21
C GLY A 162 4.36 8.68 5.68
N LEU A 163 5.20 7.68 5.88
CA LEU A 163 6.56 7.62 5.34
C LEU A 163 6.74 6.37 4.49
N SER A 164 7.60 6.42 3.48
CA SER A 164 7.89 5.24 2.65
C SER A 164 9.38 5.04 2.42
N GLY A 165 9.83 3.77 2.57
CA GLY A 165 11.22 3.36 2.38
C GLY A 165 12.16 3.89 3.45
N VAL A 166 11.76 3.78 4.72
CA VAL A 166 12.47 4.36 5.88
C VAL A 166 12.93 3.31 6.88
N SER A 167 13.95 3.64 7.62
CA SER A 167 14.48 2.91 8.78
C SER A 167 13.84 3.39 10.09
N VAL A 168 14.02 2.62 11.18
CA VAL A 168 13.55 3.03 12.52
C VAL A 168 14.14 4.37 12.99
N PRO A 169 15.45 4.66 12.81
CA PRO A 169 16.01 5.98 13.14
C PRO A 169 15.30 7.12 12.38
N GLU A 170 15.07 6.98 11.07
CA GLU A 170 14.38 8.00 10.25
C GLU A 170 12.93 8.21 10.69
N ILE A 171 12.22 7.14 11.08
CA ILE A 171 10.86 7.28 11.63
C ILE A 171 10.89 8.06 12.94
N ARG A 172 11.83 7.77 13.83
CA ARG A 172 11.98 8.48 15.11
C ARG A 172 12.28 9.96 14.90
N GLU A 173 13.19 10.29 13.98
CA GLU A 173 13.51 11.66 13.61
C GLU A 173 12.28 12.40 13.07
N ALA A 174 11.56 11.81 12.12
CA ALA A 174 10.34 12.40 11.56
C ALA A 174 9.28 12.68 12.63
N ARG A 175 9.13 11.76 13.61
CA ARG A 175 8.19 11.91 14.73
C ARG A 175 8.51 13.04 15.70
N LEU A 176 9.72 13.58 15.68
CA LEU A 176 10.04 14.81 16.43
C LEU A 176 9.38 16.04 15.79
N THR A 177 9.08 15.98 14.49
CA THR A 177 8.50 17.10 13.72
C THR A 177 6.99 16.98 13.59
N ALA A 178 6.45 15.78 13.33
CA ALA A 178 5.02 15.54 13.14
C ALA A 178 4.60 14.12 13.57
N PRO A 179 3.33 13.91 13.96
CA PRO A 179 2.79 12.57 14.17
C PRO A 179 2.75 11.82 12.84
N ILE A 180 3.30 10.60 12.83
CA ILE A 180 3.30 9.68 11.69
C ILE A 180 2.24 8.61 11.93
N ALA A 181 1.38 8.37 10.94
CA ALA A 181 0.29 7.40 11.04
C ALA A 181 0.62 6.04 10.39
N SER A 182 1.51 6.03 9.40
CA SER A 182 1.87 4.80 8.68
C SER A 182 3.30 4.81 8.16
N VAL A 183 3.82 3.60 7.93
CA VAL A 183 5.09 3.38 7.21
C VAL A 183 4.85 2.38 6.08
N GLN A 184 5.36 2.69 4.89
CA GLN A 184 5.26 1.81 3.73
C GLN A 184 6.65 1.33 3.30
N ASN A 185 6.96 0.05 3.52
CA ASN A 185 8.26 -0.55 3.19
C ASN A 185 8.11 -1.85 2.39
N LEU A 186 9.19 -2.27 1.72
CA LEU A 186 9.25 -3.59 1.09
C LEU A 186 9.15 -4.68 2.16
N TYR A 187 8.13 -5.51 2.04
CA TYR A 187 7.95 -6.66 2.93
C TYR A 187 7.01 -7.68 2.31
N ASN A 188 7.38 -8.94 2.37
CA ASN A 188 6.56 -10.07 1.96
C ASN A 188 7.11 -11.38 2.55
N LEU A 189 6.47 -12.49 2.26
CA LEU A 189 6.86 -13.82 2.75
C LEU A 189 8.35 -14.15 2.54
N PHE A 190 8.97 -13.67 1.46
CA PHE A 190 10.38 -13.95 1.10
C PHE A 190 11.34 -12.79 1.32
N ASP A 191 10.85 -11.55 1.43
CA ASP A 191 11.67 -10.39 1.77
C ASP A 191 11.20 -9.81 3.10
N ARG A 192 12.01 -9.97 4.14
CA ARG A 192 11.76 -9.52 5.51
C ARG A 192 12.78 -8.49 5.96
N GLY A 193 13.41 -7.79 5.04
CA GLY A 193 14.42 -6.78 5.37
C GLY A 193 13.90 -5.63 6.22
N SER A 194 12.58 -5.43 6.27
CA SER A 194 11.93 -4.41 7.10
C SER A 194 11.29 -4.97 8.37
N GLU A 195 11.69 -6.16 8.85
CA GLU A 195 11.14 -6.79 10.07
C GLU A 195 11.24 -5.85 11.29
N GLU A 196 12.41 -5.22 11.50
CA GLU A 196 12.63 -4.28 12.61
C GLU A 196 11.67 -3.07 12.54
N VAL A 197 11.40 -2.58 11.31
CA VAL A 197 10.48 -1.47 11.10
C VAL A 197 9.04 -1.90 11.37
N LEU A 198 8.65 -3.11 10.96
CA LEU A 198 7.34 -3.68 11.28
C LEU A 198 7.14 -3.80 12.78
N ASP A 199 8.11 -4.39 13.50
CA ASP A 199 8.05 -4.55 14.96
C ASP A 199 7.99 -3.19 15.67
N TYR A 200 8.67 -2.18 15.14
CA TYR A 200 8.56 -0.81 15.62
C TYR A 200 7.15 -0.25 15.39
N CYS A 201 6.58 -0.40 14.21
CA CYS A 201 5.23 0.06 13.89
C CYS A 201 4.19 -0.61 14.80
N GLU A 202 4.31 -1.92 15.05
CA GLU A 202 3.41 -2.66 15.93
C GLU A 202 3.44 -2.10 17.37
N ARG A 203 4.62 -1.85 17.93
CA ARG A 203 4.76 -1.27 19.29
C ARG A 203 4.19 0.14 19.40
N GLU A 204 4.30 0.93 18.33
CA GLU A 204 3.89 2.34 18.32
C GLU A 204 2.46 2.54 17.79
N GLY A 205 1.78 1.49 17.37
CA GLY A 205 0.43 1.56 16.79
C GLY A 205 0.38 2.25 15.42
N LEU A 206 1.46 2.21 14.65
CA LEU A 206 1.54 2.77 13.30
C LEU A 206 1.09 1.73 12.27
N GLY A 207 0.32 2.12 11.25
CA GLY A 207 0.01 1.23 10.14
C GLY A 207 1.27 0.85 9.36
N PHE A 208 1.48 -0.44 9.11
CA PHE A 208 2.57 -0.90 8.24
C PHE A 208 2.01 -1.38 6.90
N ILE A 209 2.36 -0.69 5.82
CA ILE A 209 1.88 -0.94 4.46
C ILE A 209 2.98 -1.66 3.67
N PRO A 210 2.93 -3.00 3.54
CA PRO A 210 3.93 -3.73 2.75
C PRO A 210 3.71 -3.49 1.26
N TYR A 211 4.69 -2.90 0.55
CA TYR A 211 4.64 -2.92 -0.90
C TYR A 211 5.27 -4.20 -1.47
N CYS A 212 4.85 -4.63 -2.67
CA CYS A 212 5.17 -5.92 -3.27
C CYS A 212 4.81 -7.14 -2.38
N PRO A 213 3.61 -7.19 -1.77
CA PRO A 213 3.24 -8.23 -0.81
C PRO A 213 3.21 -9.63 -1.45
N VAL A 214 3.06 -9.72 -2.77
CA VAL A 214 3.06 -10.98 -3.56
C VAL A 214 4.35 -11.20 -4.36
N ALA A 215 5.46 -10.56 -3.98
CA ALA A 215 6.79 -10.76 -4.55
C ALA A 215 6.81 -10.76 -6.10
N THR A 216 6.03 -9.88 -6.74
CA THR A 216 5.97 -9.70 -8.21
C THR A 216 5.76 -10.99 -9.01
N GLY A 217 4.86 -11.87 -8.55
CA GLY A 217 4.51 -13.12 -9.26
C GLY A 217 5.43 -14.32 -8.98
N ARG A 218 6.51 -14.15 -8.21
CA ARG A 218 7.38 -15.28 -7.79
C ARG A 218 6.66 -16.32 -6.94
N LEU A 219 5.53 -15.94 -6.30
CA LEU A 219 4.68 -16.82 -5.49
C LEU A 219 3.77 -17.74 -6.32
N ALA A 220 3.58 -17.45 -7.61
CA ALA A 220 2.72 -18.23 -8.49
C ALA A 220 3.40 -19.50 -9.07
N SER A 221 4.65 -19.82 -8.67
CA SER A 221 5.31 -21.03 -9.15
C SER A 221 4.53 -22.27 -8.71
N PRO A 222 4.13 -23.16 -9.64
CA PRO A 222 3.38 -24.37 -9.30
C PRO A 222 4.23 -25.46 -8.59
N PHE A 223 5.53 -25.23 -8.47
CA PHE A 223 6.49 -26.16 -7.88
C PHE A 223 7.20 -25.53 -6.68
N GLY A 224 7.35 -26.29 -5.61
CA GLY A 224 8.09 -25.88 -4.41
C GLY A 224 7.30 -26.01 -3.10
N PRO A 225 7.94 -25.71 -1.96
CA PRO A 225 7.32 -25.87 -0.63
C PRO A 225 6.04 -25.06 -0.46
N LEU A 226 5.98 -23.83 -1.02
CA LEU A 226 4.77 -22.98 -0.94
C LEU A 226 3.59 -23.62 -1.67
N SER A 227 3.82 -24.22 -2.86
CA SER A 227 2.75 -24.90 -3.61
C SER A 227 2.20 -26.12 -2.89
N GLN A 228 3.04 -26.83 -2.14
CA GLN A 228 2.59 -27.97 -1.35
C GLN A 228 1.71 -27.51 -0.19
N LEU A 229 2.12 -26.47 0.55
CA LEU A 229 1.33 -25.87 1.63
C LEU A 229 0.01 -25.29 1.09
N ALA A 230 0.05 -24.67 -0.09
CA ALA A 230 -1.14 -24.12 -0.74
C ALA A 230 -2.18 -25.21 -1.03
N ARG A 231 -1.76 -26.33 -1.62
CA ARG A 231 -2.67 -27.48 -1.86
C ARG A 231 -3.27 -28.02 -0.56
N GLN A 232 -2.48 -28.12 0.50
CA GLN A 232 -2.94 -28.62 1.81
C GLN A 232 -3.97 -27.67 2.45
N ALA A 233 -3.83 -26.37 2.23
CA ALA A 233 -4.74 -25.35 2.74
C ALA A 233 -5.96 -25.09 1.84
N GLY A 234 -6.05 -25.73 0.66
CA GLY A 234 -7.09 -25.46 -0.33
C GLY A 234 -7.05 -24.02 -0.88
N ALA A 235 -5.86 -23.41 -0.91
CA ALA A 235 -5.65 -22.03 -1.32
C ALA A 235 -4.54 -21.93 -2.38
N THR A 236 -4.38 -20.75 -3.01
CA THR A 236 -3.26 -20.50 -3.89
C THR A 236 -2.03 -20.01 -3.10
N GLY A 237 -0.84 -20.06 -3.73
CA GLY A 237 0.38 -19.53 -3.12
C GLY A 237 0.30 -18.03 -2.82
N VAL A 238 -0.41 -17.28 -3.66
CA VAL A 238 -0.67 -15.84 -3.47
C VAL A 238 -1.57 -15.62 -2.24
N GLN A 239 -2.66 -16.38 -2.13
CA GLN A 239 -3.56 -16.31 -0.99
C GLN A 239 -2.86 -16.66 0.32
N LEU A 240 -2.04 -17.70 0.34
CA LEU A 240 -1.26 -18.05 1.55
C LEU A 240 -0.27 -16.96 1.94
N ALA A 241 0.40 -16.33 0.97
CA ALA A 241 1.35 -15.27 1.25
C ALA A 241 0.65 -14.02 1.84
N LEU A 242 -0.52 -13.66 1.31
CA LEU A 242 -1.32 -12.55 1.83
C LEU A 242 -1.91 -12.88 3.21
N ALA A 243 -2.45 -14.07 3.41
CA ALA A 243 -2.95 -14.53 4.71
C ALA A 243 -1.83 -14.56 5.77
N TRP A 244 -0.63 -15.03 5.40
CA TRP A 244 0.54 -14.98 6.26
C TRP A 244 0.91 -13.52 6.62
N THR A 245 0.89 -12.60 5.64
CA THR A 245 1.17 -11.19 5.85
C THR A 245 0.17 -10.58 6.83
N LEU A 246 -1.12 -10.82 6.64
CA LEU A 246 -2.17 -10.34 7.55
C LEU A 246 -2.03 -10.90 8.98
N ARG A 247 -1.65 -12.18 9.09
CA ARG A 247 -1.47 -12.84 10.39
C ARG A 247 -0.20 -12.39 11.12
N ARG A 248 0.85 -11.95 10.38
CA ARG A 248 2.15 -11.57 10.97
C ARG A 248 2.02 -10.43 11.97
N SER A 249 1.11 -9.48 11.76
CA SER A 249 0.92 -8.36 12.68
C SER A 249 -0.46 -7.71 12.50
N PRO A 250 -1.11 -7.25 13.59
CA PRO A 250 -2.39 -6.55 13.51
C PRO A 250 -2.31 -5.18 12.83
N VAL A 251 -1.12 -4.57 12.73
CA VAL A 251 -0.90 -3.29 12.05
C VAL A 251 -0.59 -3.42 10.55
N MET A 252 -0.59 -4.65 10.04
CA MET A 252 -0.25 -4.96 8.64
C MET A 252 -1.42 -4.60 7.71
N LEU A 253 -1.13 -3.79 6.69
CA LEU A 253 -2.06 -3.29 5.68
C LEU A 253 -1.55 -3.65 4.27
N PRO A 254 -1.59 -4.92 3.84
CA PRO A 254 -1.11 -5.32 2.51
C PRO A 254 -1.97 -4.71 1.40
N ILE A 255 -1.28 -4.23 0.35
CA ILE A 255 -1.86 -3.58 -0.82
C ILE A 255 -1.51 -4.33 -2.11
N PRO A 256 -1.98 -5.57 -2.30
CA PRO A 256 -1.72 -6.31 -3.53
C PRO A 256 -2.30 -5.59 -4.74
N GLY A 257 -1.44 -5.24 -5.71
CA GLY A 257 -1.81 -4.55 -6.94
C GLY A 257 -1.92 -5.50 -8.13
N THR A 258 -2.98 -5.34 -8.92
CA THR A 258 -3.21 -6.08 -10.17
C THR A 258 -4.00 -5.24 -11.16
N SER A 259 -3.92 -5.57 -12.45
CA SER A 259 -4.76 -5.02 -13.52
C SER A 259 -5.81 -6.04 -14.02
N SER A 260 -5.96 -7.19 -13.33
CA SER A 260 -6.91 -8.26 -13.68
C SER A 260 -7.96 -8.43 -12.59
N VAL A 261 -9.23 -8.45 -12.97
CA VAL A 261 -10.35 -8.70 -12.03
C VAL A 261 -10.21 -10.08 -11.39
N ALA A 262 -9.85 -11.11 -12.15
CA ALA A 262 -9.68 -12.47 -11.60
C ALA A 262 -8.56 -12.52 -10.53
N HIS A 263 -7.42 -11.85 -10.78
CA HIS A 263 -6.37 -11.76 -9.76
C HIS A 263 -6.76 -10.89 -8.56
N LEU A 264 -7.60 -9.87 -8.76
CA LEU A 264 -8.14 -9.08 -7.66
C LEU A 264 -9.01 -9.95 -6.75
N GLU A 265 -9.94 -10.71 -7.32
CA GLU A 265 -10.82 -11.60 -6.58
C GLU A 265 -10.03 -12.69 -5.83
N GLU A 266 -8.98 -13.24 -6.46
CA GLU A 266 -8.04 -14.16 -5.82
C GLU A 266 -7.34 -13.49 -4.61
N ASN A 267 -6.83 -12.27 -4.78
CA ASN A 267 -6.16 -11.53 -3.72
C ASN A 267 -7.11 -11.23 -2.55
N VAL A 268 -8.33 -10.79 -2.85
CA VAL A 268 -9.32 -10.43 -1.81
C VAL A 268 -9.77 -11.68 -1.05
N ALA A 269 -9.93 -12.81 -1.72
CA ALA A 269 -10.27 -14.08 -1.08
C ALA A 269 -9.23 -14.54 -0.05
N ALA A 270 -8.00 -14.03 -0.11
CA ALA A 270 -6.97 -14.28 0.91
C ALA A 270 -7.38 -13.83 2.33
N ALA A 271 -8.27 -12.84 2.44
CA ALA A 271 -8.78 -12.34 3.72
C ALA A 271 -9.49 -13.42 4.54
N SER A 272 -10.10 -14.39 3.87
CA SER A 272 -10.82 -15.52 4.51
C SER A 272 -9.98 -16.76 4.69
N VAL A 273 -8.68 -16.73 4.34
CA VAL A 273 -7.79 -17.90 4.50
C VAL A 273 -7.25 -17.93 5.93
N GLU A 274 -7.75 -18.87 6.71
CA GLU A 274 -7.25 -19.12 8.06
C GLU A 274 -6.01 -20.03 8.02
N LEU A 275 -4.94 -19.59 8.65
CA LEU A 275 -3.71 -20.37 8.79
C LEU A 275 -3.67 -21.00 10.19
N THR A 276 -3.38 -22.28 10.28
CA THR A 276 -3.04 -22.91 11.57
C THR A 276 -1.67 -22.41 12.05
N ASP A 277 -1.36 -22.59 13.35
CA ASP A 277 -0.04 -22.24 13.91
C ASP A 277 1.10 -23.01 13.22
N GLU A 278 0.84 -24.23 12.82
CA GLU A 278 1.79 -25.07 12.09
C GLU A 278 2.05 -24.51 10.68
N GLN A 279 1.00 -24.20 9.94
CA GLN A 279 1.10 -23.58 8.61
C GLN A 279 1.81 -22.23 8.67
N PHE A 280 1.46 -21.37 9.65
CA PHE A 280 2.12 -20.09 9.83
C PHE A 280 3.62 -20.24 10.11
N ARG A 281 4.00 -21.18 10.98
CA ARG A 281 5.42 -21.49 11.25
C ARG A 281 6.14 -22.05 10.04
N ALA A 282 5.50 -22.98 9.30
CA ALA A 282 6.05 -23.56 8.08
C ALA A 282 6.30 -22.49 7.00
N LEU A 283 5.32 -21.60 6.76
CA LEU A 283 5.46 -20.45 5.86
C LEU A 283 6.56 -19.50 6.35
N SER A 284 6.60 -19.25 7.65
CA SER A 284 7.64 -18.39 8.25
C SER A 284 9.05 -18.94 8.06
N GLY A 285 9.20 -20.25 7.95
CA GLY A 285 10.46 -20.94 7.67
C GLY A 285 10.92 -20.89 6.20
N LEU A 286 10.08 -20.41 5.26
CA LEU A 286 10.42 -20.37 3.82
C LEU A 286 11.35 -19.22 3.42
N VAL A 287 11.87 -18.44 4.37
CA VAL A 287 12.81 -17.35 4.10
C VAL A 287 14.02 -17.87 3.36
N GLN A 288 14.23 -17.42 2.12
CA GLN A 288 15.50 -17.66 1.44
C GLN A 288 16.53 -16.63 1.97
N PRO A 289 17.76 -17.08 2.30
CA PRO A 289 18.83 -16.14 2.59
C PRO A 289 19.01 -15.23 1.37
N ARG A 290 19.14 -13.92 1.59
CA ARG A 290 19.51 -12.98 0.52
C ARG A 290 20.82 -13.47 -0.08
N PRO A 291 20.96 -13.57 -1.42
CA PRO A 291 22.28 -13.70 -2.01
C PRO A 291 23.09 -12.46 -1.59
N ARG A 292 24.28 -12.71 -1.04
CA ARG A 292 25.25 -11.69 -0.64
C ARG A 292 25.77 -10.95 -1.87
#